data_184f8af235d6b8f36af6c1286cc3788e
#
_entry.id   184f8af235d6b8f36af6c1286cc3788e
#
_cell.length_a   1.000
_cell.length_b   1.000
_cell.length_c   1.000
_cell.angle_alpha   90.00
_cell.angle_beta   90.00
_cell.angle_gamma   90.00
#
_symmetry.space_group_name_H-M   'P 1'
#
loop_
_entity.id
_entity.type
_entity.pdbx_description
1 polymer ?
#
loop_
_entity_poly.entity_id
_entity_poly.type
_entity_poly.pdbx_seq_one_letter_code
_entity_poly.pdbx_strand_id
1 'polypeptide(L)'
;SKNIFSYFKFEFFKQINFDMGGFIVFAIILLSLRQIFKVKIENAMAEISYTMFGIIYVAYLFSYILLLKYEFPNGRVLVTMTFILIWTCDSAAFIGGKTLGGKIFKRRLAPKISPNKSIEGAIFGVLGVFGVILIFDKLYLAIANVICKFSIISKACSPETYQSIGLKAWEAFLVALVIGVFAELGDLVESKIKRE
;
A
#
# COMPACT_ATOMS: atom_id res chain seq x y z
N SER A 1 -6.98 30.62 41.97
CA SER A 1 -5.86 30.58 41.03
C SER A 1 -5.96 29.31 40.21
N LYS A 2 -6.51 29.45 38.98
CA LYS A 2 -6.47 28.35 38.00
C LYS A 2 -4.99 28.14 37.65
N ASN A 3 -4.47 26.94 37.92
CA ASN A 3 -3.08 26.62 37.71
C ASN A 3 -2.70 26.86 36.22
N ILE A 4 -1.83 27.83 35.97
CA ILE A 4 -1.24 28.14 34.67
C ILE A 4 -0.74 26.85 33.99
N PHE A 5 -0.25 25.90 34.78
CA PHE A 5 0.19 24.57 34.32
C PHE A 5 -0.94 23.72 33.72
N SER A 6 -2.17 23.78 34.23
CA SER A 6 -3.29 23.01 33.67
C SER A 6 -3.81 23.62 32.39
N TYR A 7 -3.76 24.94 32.26
CA TYR A 7 -4.14 25.65 31.03
C TYR A 7 -3.13 25.40 29.91
N PHE A 8 -1.82 25.50 30.24
CA PHE A 8 -0.74 25.23 29.29
C PHE A 8 -0.74 23.77 28.81
N LYS A 9 -1.00 22.83 29.71
CA LYS A 9 -1.05 21.41 29.37
C LYS A 9 -2.22 21.05 28.45
N PHE A 10 -3.40 21.65 28.70
CA PHE A 10 -4.61 21.30 27.94
C PHE A 10 -4.65 21.98 26.57
N GLU A 11 -4.33 23.27 26.47
CA GLU A 11 -4.34 24.00 25.19
C GLU A 11 -3.13 23.65 24.32
N PHE A 12 -1.96 23.40 24.90
CA PHE A 12 -0.78 22.98 24.16
C PHE A 12 -0.98 21.62 23.48
N PHE A 13 -1.55 20.63 24.17
CA PHE A 13 -1.85 19.33 23.56
C PHE A 13 -3.02 19.37 22.57
N LYS A 14 -3.95 20.30 22.73
CA LYS A 14 -5.06 20.49 21.80
C LYS A 14 -4.65 21.21 20.49
N GLN A 15 -3.61 22.04 20.58
CA GLN A 15 -3.05 22.75 19.43
C GLN A 15 -1.99 21.94 18.66
N ILE A 16 -1.39 20.94 19.29
CA ILE A 16 -0.56 19.97 18.57
C ILE A 16 -1.53 19.04 17.83
N ASN A 17 -1.93 19.44 16.63
CA ASN A 17 -2.41 18.49 15.65
C ASN A 17 -1.24 17.53 15.40
N PHE A 18 -1.30 16.36 16.01
CA PHE A 18 -0.35 15.27 15.77
C PHE A 18 -0.63 14.75 14.36
N ASP A 19 -0.30 15.59 13.39
CA ASP A 19 -0.30 15.23 11.99
C ASP A 19 0.90 14.31 11.70
N MET A 20 0.95 13.78 10.51
CA MET A 20 2.05 12.89 10.09
C MET A 20 3.42 13.57 10.17
N GLY A 21 3.48 14.90 10.00
CA GLY A 21 4.70 15.68 10.16
C GLY A 21 5.20 15.65 11.60
N GLY A 22 4.32 15.86 12.56
CA GLY A 22 4.61 15.77 13.99
C GLY A 22 5.12 14.38 14.39
N PHE A 23 4.53 13.31 13.82
CA PHE A 23 5.00 11.95 14.07
C PHE A 23 6.43 11.72 13.54
N ILE A 24 6.75 12.19 12.34
CA ILE A 24 8.08 12.07 11.75
C ILE A 24 9.11 12.84 12.59
N VAL A 25 8.81 14.08 13.00
CA VAL A 25 9.69 14.88 13.86
C VAL A 25 9.91 14.19 15.21
N PHE A 26 8.87 13.67 15.84
CA PHE A 26 8.97 12.91 17.08
C PHE A 26 9.84 11.66 16.93
N ALA A 27 9.68 10.90 15.84
CA ALA A 27 10.49 9.74 15.54
C ALA A 27 11.98 10.10 15.38
N ILE A 28 12.28 11.20 14.65
CA ILE A 28 13.66 11.69 14.50
C ILE A 28 14.26 12.03 15.86
N ILE A 29 13.53 12.76 16.71
CA ILE A 29 14.00 13.13 18.06
C ILE A 29 14.29 11.88 18.89
N LEU A 30 13.38 10.92 18.94
CA LEU A 30 13.55 9.67 19.68
C LEU A 30 14.77 8.87 19.21
N LEU A 31 14.94 8.74 17.88
CA LEU A 31 16.09 8.03 17.32
C LEU A 31 17.39 8.75 17.61
N SER A 32 17.41 10.08 17.55
CA SER A 32 18.58 10.87 17.88
C SER A 32 18.95 10.74 19.37
N LEU A 33 17.96 10.80 20.26
CA LEU A 33 18.17 10.57 21.71
C LEU A 33 18.71 9.17 21.98
N ARG A 34 18.16 8.13 21.31
CA ARG A 34 18.66 6.76 21.44
C ARG A 34 20.15 6.66 21.08
N GLN A 35 20.61 7.38 20.07
CA GLN A 35 22.02 7.37 19.67
C GLN A 35 22.95 7.98 20.73
N ILE A 36 22.49 8.98 21.51
CA ILE A 36 23.27 9.58 22.60
C ILE A 36 23.61 8.54 23.70
N PHE A 37 22.69 7.60 23.96
CA PHE A 37 22.87 6.55 24.94
C PHE A 37 23.64 5.32 24.44
N LYS A 38 23.98 5.28 23.12
CA LYS A 38 24.79 4.19 22.57
C LYS A 38 26.28 4.42 22.85
N VAL A 39 26.95 3.35 23.28
CA VAL A 39 28.38 3.37 23.55
C VAL A 39 29.25 3.45 22.31
N LYS A 40 28.75 2.90 21.18
CA LYS A 40 29.48 2.92 19.88
C LYS A 40 28.99 4.07 19.02
N ILE A 41 29.89 4.95 18.60
CA ILE A 41 29.60 6.13 17.79
C ILE A 41 29.59 5.80 16.29
N GLU A 42 30.16 4.65 15.90
CA GLU A 42 30.24 4.23 14.49
C GLU A 42 28.85 3.99 13.88
N ASN A 43 28.67 4.51 12.69
CA ASN A 43 27.48 4.33 11.86
C ASN A 43 26.15 4.92 12.40
N ALA A 44 26.18 5.86 13.35
CA ALA A 44 24.98 6.47 13.93
C ALA A 44 24.04 7.05 12.87
N MET A 45 24.57 7.77 11.88
CA MET A 45 23.78 8.35 10.77
C MET A 45 23.16 7.26 9.89
N ALA A 46 23.88 6.19 9.61
CA ALA A 46 23.36 5.08 8.80
C ALA A 46 22.19 4.37 9.53
N GLU A 47 22.33 4.12 10.82
CA GLU A 47 21.26 3.50 11.63
C GLU A 47 20.00 4.38 11.72
N ILE A 48 20.16 5.69 11.93
CA ILE A 48 19.03 6.63 11.91
C ILE A 48 18.36 6.60 10.52
N SER A 49 19.17 6.66 9.46
CA SER A 49 18.67 6.68 8.09
C SER A 49 17.90 5.40 7.73
N TYR A 50 18.42 4.23 8.06
CA TYR A 50 17.75 2.96 7.82
C TYR A 50 16.45 2.84 8.63
N THR A 51 16.47 3.25 9.89
CA THR A 51 15.27 3.19 10.74
C THR A 51 14.21 4.19 10.26
N MET A 52 14.61 5.41 9.89
CA MET A 52 13.69 6.42 9.34
C MET A 52 13.14 5.98 7.99
N PHE A 53 13.97 5.40 7.13
CA PHE A 53 13.49 4.82 5.87
C PHE A 53 12.44 3.73 6.13
N GLY A 54 12.68 2.82 7.07
CA GLY A 54 11.72 1.79 7.45
C GLY A 54 10.39 2.36 7.97
N ILE A 55 10.44 3.38 8.82
CA ILE A 55 9.25 4.06 9.36
C ILE A 55 8.46 4.72 8.20
N ILE A 56 9.13 5.46 7.33
CA ILE A 56 8.46 6.15 6.21
C ILE A 56 7.96 5.13 5.19
N TYR A 57 8.81 4.22 4.75
CA TYR A 57 8.48 3.28 3.68
C TYR A 57 7.41 2.26 4.10
N VAL A 58 7.47 1.75 5.33
CA VAL A 58 6.51 0.74 5.79
C VAL A 58 5.32 1.39 6.48
N ALA A 59 5.54 2.10 7.59
CA ALA A 59 4.44 2.58 8.42
C ALA A 59 3.67 3.74 7.78
N TYR A 60 4.39 4.75 7.26
CA TYR A 60 3.75 5.92 6.67
C TYR A 60 3.01 5.59 5.37
N LEU A 61 3.65 4.88 4.42
CA LEU A 61 2.97 4.49 3.18
C LEU A 61 1.78 3.56 3.46
N PHE A 62 1.92 2.63 4.41
CA PHE A 62 0.82 1.74 4.78
C PHE A 62 -0.36 2.49 5.41
N SER A 63 -0.12 3.62 6.08
CA SER A 63 -1.19 4.43 6.69
C SER A 63 -2.17 5.02 5.67
N TYR A 64 -1.78 5.17 4.40
CA TYR A 64 -2.68 5.59 3.33
C TYR A 64 -3.82 4.60 3.09
N ILE A 65 -3.67 3.33 3.47
CA ILE A 65 -4.76 2.36 3.44
C ILE A 65 -5.88 2.75 4.43
N LEU A 66 -5.49 3.27 5.61
CA LEU A 66 -6.46 3.76 6.59
C LEU A 66 -7.16 5.02 6.07
N LEU A 67 -6.42 5.93 5.43
CA LEU A 67 -6.98 7.11 4.79
C LEU A 67 -7.99 6.71 3.70
N LEU A 68 -7.62 5.77 2.83
CA LEU A 68 -8.51 5.23 1.82
C LEU A 68 -9.80 4.64 2.43
N LYS A 69 -9.69 3.97 3.59
CA LYS A 69 -10.82 3.35 4.28
C LYS A 69 -11.79 4.37 4.87
N TYR A 70 -11.28 5.47 5.43
CA TYR A 70 -12.10 6.39 6.24
C TYR A 70 -12.52 7.67 5.51
N GLU A 71 -11.73 8.16 4.56
CA GLU A 71 -12.00 9.40 3.83
C GLU A 71 -12.92 9.21 2.62
N PHE A 72 -12.99 8.00 2.07
CA PHE A 72 -13.75 7.76 0.84
C PHE A 72 -15.06 7.02 1.10
N PRO A 73 -16.14 7.38 0.36
CA PRO A 73 -17.33 6.56 0.29
C PRO A 73 -16.95 5.15 -0.16
N ASN A 74 -17.51 4.11 0.45
CA ASN A 74 -17.15 2.71 0.19
C ASN A 74 -15.67 2.36 0.46
N GLY A 75 -14.97 3.09 1.35
CA GLY A 75 -13.56 2.87 1.62
C GLY A 75 -13.16 1.44 1.95
N ARG A 76 -14.05 0.66 2.60
CA ARG A 76 -13.81 -0.79 2.84
C ARG A 76 -13.70 -1.57 1.54
N VAL A 77 -14.56 -1.26 0.57
CA VAL A 77 -14.54 -1.91 -0.75
C VAL A 77 -13.28 -1.52 -1.51
N LEU A 78 -12.92 -0.23 -1.47
CA LEU A 78 -11.70 0.27 -2.11
C LEU A 78 -10.43 -0.37 -1.54
N VAL A 79 -10.35 -0.55 -0.22
CA VAL A 79 -9.23 -1.26 0.42
C VAL A 79 -9.19 -2.72 -0.03
N THR A 80 -10.33 -3.42 -0.02
CA THR A 80 -10.40 -4.82 -0.47
C THR A 80 -10.00 -4.92 -1.95
N MET A 81 -10.51 -4.02 -2.78
CA MET A 81 -10.14 -3.94 -4.20
C MET A 81 -8.64 -3.74 -4.37
N THR A 82 -8.03 -2.81 -3.63
CA THR A 82 -6.59 -2.55 -3.71
C THR A 82 -5.77 -3.81 -3.46
N PHE A 83 -6.08 -4.57 -2.40
CA PHE A 83 -5.38 -5.83 -2.12
C PHE A 83 -5.58 -6.87 -3.22
N ILE A 84 -6.81 -7.04 -3.70
CA ILE A 84 -7.10 -7.99 -4.79
C ILE A 84 -6.33 -7.61 -6.05
N LEU A 85 -6.26 -6.32 -6.39
CA LEU A 85 -5.57 -5.84 -7.59
C LEU A 85 -4.06 -6.04 -7.50
N ILE A 86 -3.44 -5.79 -6.33
CA ILE A 86 -2.01 -6.04 -6.11
C ILE A 86 -1.71 -7.53 -6.23
N TRP A 87 -2.46 -8.41 -5.56
CA TRP A 87 -2.27 -9.86 -5.67
C TRP A 87 -2.49 -10.39 -7.09
N THR A 88 -3.46 -9.79 -7.81
CA THR A 88 -3.68 -10.14 -9.22
C THR A 88 -2.51 -9.71 -10.08
N CYS A 89 -1.96 -8.51 -9.85
CA CYS A 89 -0.78 -8.03 -10.54
C CYS A 89 0.39 -9.01 -10.41
N ASP A 90 0.73 -9.36 -9.17
CA ASP A 90 1.84 -10.28 -8.88
C ASP A 90 1.62 -11.66 -9.51
N SER A 91 0.41 -12.21 -9.37
CA SER A 91 0.08 -13.53 -9.89
C SER A 91 0.10 -13.55 -11.43
N ALA A 92 -0.49 -12.55 -12.07
CA ALA A 92 -0.52 -12.44 -13.52
C ALA A 92 0.89 -12.16 -14.09
N ALA A 93 1.68 -11.32 -13.43
CA ALA A 93 3.06 -11.05 -13.80
C ALA A 93 3.93 -12.32 -13.70
N PHE A 94 3.75 -13.11 -12.65
CA PHE A 94 4.44 -14.39 -12.48
C PHE A 94 4.07 -15.38 -13.60
N ILE A 95 2.77 -15.55 -13.87
CA ILE A 95 2.30 -16.47 -14.93
C ILE A 95 2.80 -16.00 -16.30
N GLY A 96 2.63 -14.71 -16.64
CA GLY A 96 3.10 -14.14 -17.89
C GLY A 96 4.61 -14.23 -18.05
N GLY A 97 5.36 -13.96 -16.99
CA GLY A 97 6.81 -14.07 -16.97
C GLY A 97 7.31 -15.51 -17.16
N LYS A 98 6.63 -16.49 -16.54
CA LYS A 98 6.98 -17.90 -16.66
C LYS A 98 6.64 -18.50 -18.04
N THR A 99 5.53 -18.08 -18.63
CA THR A 99 5.04 -18.66 -19.90
C THR A 99 5.65 -17.98 -21.14
N LEU A 100 5.78 -16.66 -21.11
CA LEU A 100 6.19 -15.84 -22.26
C LEU A 100 7.51 -15.09 -22.05
N GLY A 101 8.04 -15.08 -20.82
CA GLY A 101 9.23 -14.28 -20.48
C GLY A 101 10.43 -14.60 -21.37
N GLY A 102 10.94 -13.57 -22.05
CA GLY A 102 12.07 -13.67 -22.98
C GLY A 102 11.74 -14.20 -24.36
N LYS A 103 10.48 -14.55 -24.64
CA LYS A 103 10.06 -15.02 -25.97
C LYS A 103 9.74 -13.87 -26.95
N ILE A 104 9.16 -12.78 -26.41
CA ILE A 104 8.76 -11.62 -27.20
C ILE A 104 9.85 -10.54 -27.09
N PHE A 105 10.23 -10.21 -25.85
CA PHE A 105 11.29 -9.26 -25.58
C PHE A 105 12.53 -9.97 -25.07
N LYS A 106 13.63 -9.91 -25.83
CA LYS A 106 14.92 -10.49 -25.42
C LYS A 106 15.52 -9.83 -24.17
N ARG A 107 15.04 -8.60 -23.84
CA ARG A 107 15.55 -7.79 -22.72
C ARG A 107 14.70 -8.06 -21.47
N ARG A 108 15.36 -8.27 -20.34
CA ARG A 108 14.72 -8.39 -19.03
C ARG A 108 14.34 -7.02 -18.47
N LEU A 109 13.35 -6.95 -17.57
CA LEU A 109 12.85 -5.68 -16.99
C LEU A 109 13.97 -4.98 -16.19
N ALA A 110 14.61 -5.69 -15.27
CA ALA A 110 15.67 -5.16 -14.42
C ALA A 110 16.78 -6.23 -14.18
N PRO A 111 17.64 -6.51 -15.16
CA PRO A 111 18.60 -7.63 -15.07
C PRO A 111 19.52 -7.59 -13.85
N LYS A 112 19.93 -6.37 -13.42
CA LYS A 112 20.85 -6.17 -12.30
C LYS A 112 20.17 -6.31 -10.92
N ILE A 113 18.87 -6.01 -10.82
CA ILE A 113 18.12 -5.97 -9.56
C ILE A 113 17.33 -7.26 -9.39
N SER A 114 16.57 -7.65 -10.40
CA SER A 114 15.75 -8.87 -10.40
C SER A 114 15.84 -9.57 -11.76
N PRO A 115 16.77 -10.53 -11.90
CA PRO A 115 17.03 -11.19 -13.19
C PRO A 115 15.85 -12.05 -13.68
N ASN A 116 14.94 -12.41 -12.80
CA ASN A 116 13.78 -13.24 -13.13
C ASN A 116 12.58 -12.43 -13.66
N LYS A 117 12.58 -11.10 -13.50
CA LYS A 117 11.50 -10.24 -13.98
C LYS A 117 11.62 -9.99 -15.48
N SER A 118 10.54 -10.26 -16.21
CA SER A 118 10.43 -10.03 -17.66
C SER A 118 9.48 -8.89 -17.98
N ILE A 119 9.67 -8.25 -19.12
CA ILE A 119 8.78 -7.20 -19.62
C ILE A 119 7.39 -7.78 -19.91
N GLU A 120 7.34 -8.98 -20.45
CA GLU A 120 6.08 -9.70 -20.71
C GLU A 120 5.31 -9.93 -19.41
N GLY A 121 5.99 -10.30 -18.33
CA GLY A 121 5.37 -10.45 -17.01
C GLY A 121 4.71 -9.15 -16.56
N ALA A 122 5.42 -8.02 -16.63
CA ALA A 122 4.87 -6.72 -16.23
C ALA A 122 3.62 -6.33 -17.06
N ILE A 123 3.64 -6.58 -18.37
CA ILE A 123 2.47 -6.34 -19.23
C ILE A 123 1.29 -7.23 -18.81
N PHE A 124 1.55 -8.51 -18.53
CA PHE A 124 0.51 -9.43 -18.05
C PHE A 124 -0.04 -9.01 -16.67
N GLY A 125 0.80 -8.48 -15.79
CA GLY A 125 0.37 -7.90 -14.52
C GLY A 125 -0.67 -6.79 -14.73
N VAL A 126 -0.36 -5.79 -15.58
CA VAL A 126 -1.27 -4.70 -15.92
C VAL A 126 -2.57 -5.21 -16.55
N LEU A 127 -2.47 -6.14 -17.51
CA LEU A 127 -3.66 -6.72 -18.17
C LEU A 127 -4.53 -7.52 -17.20
N GLY A 128 -3.92 -8.24 -16.26
CA GLY A 128 -4.62 -8.97 -15.20
C GLY A 128 -5.39 -8.02 -14.29
N VAL A 129 -4.75 -6.94 -13.85
CA VAL A 129 -5.40 -5.91 -13.04
C VAL A 129 -6.56 -5.27 -13.80
N PHE A 130 -6.36 -4.90 -15.06
CA PHE A 130 -7.41 -4.35 -15.90
C PHE A 130 -8.62 -5.30 -16.02
N GLY A 131 -8.38 -6.57 -16.30
CA GLY A 131 -9.45 -7.58 -16.38
C GLY A 131 -10.22 -7.71 -15.06
N VAL A 132 -9.54 -7.72 -13.92
CA VAL A 132 -10.20 -7.81 -12.61
C VAL A 132 -11.01 -6.55 -12.30
N ILE A 133 -10.52 -5.35 -12.62
CA ILE A 133 -11.30 -4.11 -12.42
C ILE A 133 -12.63 -4.17 -13.16
N LEU A 134 -12.63 -4.64 -14.42
CA LEU A 134 -13.86 -4.72 -15.22
C LEU A 134 -14.93 -5.66 -14.67
N ILE A 135 -14.52 -6.68 -13.93
CA ILE A 135 -15.44 -7.67 -13.33
C ILE A 135 -15.63 -7.48 -11.84
N PHE A 136 -14.90 -6.54 -11.21
CA PHE A 136 -14.82 -6.39 -9.75
C PHE A 136 -16.18 -6.21 -9.10
N ASP A 137 -17.02 -5.33 -9.62
CA ASP A 137 -18.35 -5.06 -9.07
C ASP A 137 -19.21 -6.33 -9.04
N LYS A 138 -19.19 -7.13 -10.10
CA LYS A 138 -19.93 -8.40 -10.18
C LYS A 138 -19.37 -9.44 -9.20
N LEU A 139 -18.05 -9.55 -9.15
CA LEU A 139 -17.35 -10.48 -8.27
C LEU A 139 -17.59 -10.13 -6.80
N TYR A 140 -17.47 -8.86 -6.44
CA TYR A 140 -17.71 -8.37 -5.08
C TYR A 140 -19.14 -8.68 -4.62
N LEU A 141 -20.15 -8.37 -5.43
CA LEU A 141 -21.55 -8.65 -5.12
C LEU A 141 -21.82 -10.15 -5.00
N ALA A 142 -21.22 -10.97 -5.86
CA ALA A 142 -21.36 -12.42 -5.78
C ALA A 142 -20.79 -12.98 -4.47
N ILE A 143 -19.58 -12.55 -4.10
CA ILE A 143 -18.90 -12.96 -2.85
C ILE A 143 -19.68 -12.44 -1.64
N ALA A 144 -20.11 -11.17 -1.63
CA ALA A 144 -20.90 -10.59 -0.56
C ALA A 144 -22.18 -11.37 -0.32
N ASN A 145 -22.92 -11.70 -1.39
CA ASN A 145 -24.15 -12.50 -1.30
C ASN A 145 -23.91 -13.90 -0.73
N VAL A 146 -22.79 -14.55 -1.08
CA VAL A 146 -22.44 -15.86 -0.52
C VAL A 146 -22.12 -15.74 0.96
N ILE A 147 -21.29 -14.77 1.34
CA ILE A 147 -20.93 -14.56 2.76
C ILE A 147 -22.17 -14.23 3.59
N CYS A 148 -23.07 -13.38 3.07
CA CYS A 148 -24.30 -13.02 3.77
C CYS A 148 -25.25 -14.21 3.98
N LYS A 149 -25.27 -15.17 3.06
CA LYS A 149 -26.05 -16.41 3.22
C LYS A 149 -25.51 -17.33 4.33
N PHE A 150 -24.19 -17.34 4.52
CA PHE A 150 -23.52 -18.19 5.52
C PHE A 150 -23.29 -17.50 6.87
N SER A 151 -23.44 -16.17 6.94
CA SER A 151 -23.20 -15.42 8.18
C SER A 151 -24.43 -15.39 9.06
N ILE A 152 -24.29 -15.89 10.28
CA ILE A 152 -25.30 -15.78 11.37
C ILE A 152 -25.52 -14.30 11.75
N ILE A 153 -24.67 -13.39 11.31
CA ILE A 153 -24.70 -11.96 11.59
C ILE A 153 -25.34 -11.22 10.38
N SER A 154 -26.57 -11.57 10.05
CA SER A 154 -27.28 -11.01 8.87
C SER A 154 -27.52 -9.49 8.92
N LYS A 155 -27.50 -8.87 10.11
CA LYS A 155 -27.73 -7.42 10.26
C LYS A 155 -26.55 -6.52 9.83
N ALA A 156 -25.32 -7.04 9.73
CA ALA A 156 -24.14 -6.28 9.33
C ALA A 156 -23.81 -6.40 7.82
N CYS A 157 -24.53 -7.25 7.13
CA CYS A 157 -24.27 -7.62 5.76
C CYS A 157 -25.45 -7.21 4.87
N SER A 158 -25.63 -5.91 4.66
CA SER A 158 -26.62 -5.44 3.67
C SER A 158 -25.88 -5.13 2.36
N PRO A 159 -26.06 -5.93 1.31
CA PRO A 159 -25.54 -5.62 -0.04
C PRO A 159 -26.12 -4.32 -0.60
N GLU A 160 -27.19 -3.81 0.00
CA GLU A 160 -27.86 -2.55 -0.37
C GLU A 160 -27.00 -1.29 -0.16
N THR A 161 -25.95 -1.39 0.66
CA THR A 161 -25.01 -0.27 0.90
C THR A 161 -23.87 -0.20 -0.12
N TYR A 162 -23.74 -1.18 -1.00
CA TYR A 162 -22.70 -1.17 -2.03
C TYR A 162 -23.08 -0.27 -3.20
N GLN A 163 -22.35 0.82 -3.35
CA GLN A 163 -22.39 1.61 -4.57
C GLN A 163 -21.33 1.06 -5.53
N SER A 164 -21.75 0.68 -6.73
CA SER A 164 -20.84 0.26 -7.80
C SER A 164 -19.78 1.34 -8.02
N ILE A 165 -18.53 0.93 -8.19
CA ILE A 165 -17.43 1.85 -8.51
C ILE A 165 -17.62 2.43 -9.91
N GLY A 166 -18.28 1.68 -10.82
CA GLY A 166 -18.78 2.17 -12.10
C GLY A 166 -17.73 2.78 -13.04
N LEU A 167 -16.48 2.31 -12.98
CA LEU A 167 -15.40 2.81 -13.82
C LEU A 167 -15.67 2.52 -15.31
N LYS A 168 -15.49 3.52 -16.15
CA LYS A 168 -15.44 3.33 -17.60
C LYS A 168 -14.17 2.55 -17.97
N ALA A 169 -14.20 1.84 -19.10
CA ALA A 169 -13.08 0.98 -19.52
C ALA A 169 -11.74 1.73 -19.61
N TRP A 170 -11.72 2.97 -20.07
CA TRP A 170 -10.50 3.77 -20.14
C TRP A 170 -9.98 4.20 -18.74
N GLU A 171 -10.89 4.50 -17.80
CA GLU A 171 -10.55 4.80 -16.41
C GLU A 171 -9.98 3.56 -15.70
N ALA A 172 -10.62 2.41 -15.91
CA ALA A 172 -10.15 1.12 -15.44
C ALA A 172 -8.74 0.80 -15.98
N PHE A 173 -8.47 1.11 -17.25
CA PHE A 173 -7.15 0.92 -17.85
C PHE A 173 -6.10 1.84 -17.22
N LEU A 174 -6.41 3.12 -17.00
CA LEU A 174 -5.49 4.04 -16.31
C LEU A 174 -5.18 3.60 -14.88
N VAL A 175 -6.19 3.18 -14.13
CA VAL A 175 -6.00 2.65 -12.77
C VAL A 175 -5.14 1.39 -12.80
N ALA A 176 -5.38 0.48 -13.73
CA ALA A 176 -4.59 -0.74 -13.91
C ALA A 176 -3.13 -0.43 -14.25
N LEU A 177 -2.90 0.55 -15.12
CA LEU A 177 -1.55 0.99 -15.48
C LEU A 177 -0.81 1.56 -14.26
N VAL A 178 -1.45 2.44 -13.50
CA VAL A 178 -0.86 3.02 -12.28
C VAL A 178 -0.54 1.92 -11.27
N ILE A 179 -1.51 1.08 -10.94
CA ILE A 179 -1.30 -0.01 -9.96
C ILE A 179 -0.19 -0.96 -10.44
N GLY A 180 -0.23 -1.39 -11.70
CA GLY A 180 0.76 -2.32 -12.24
C GLY A 180 2.18 -1.74 -12.23
N VAL A 181 2.35 -0.49 -12.64
CA VAL A 181 3.67 0.17 -12.62
C VAL A 181 4.19 0.33 -11.20
N PHE A 182 3.35 0.81 -10.27
CA PHE A 182 3.80 1.04 -8.88
C PHE A 182 4.00 -0.28 -8.11
N ALA A 183 3.22 -1.33 -8.37
CA ALA A 183 3.45 -2.66 -7.80
C ALA A 183 4.81 -3.22 -8.25
N GLU A 184 5.10 -3.16 -9.55
CA GLU A 184 6.39 -3.62 -10.09
C GLU A 184 7.58 -2.81 -9.56
N LEU A 185 7.44 -1.48 -9.45
CA LEU A 185 8.48 -0.61 -8.88
C LEU A 185 8.71 -0.93 -7.40
N GLY A 186 7.64 -1.14 -6.62
CA GLY A 186 7.72 -1.51 -5.21
C GLY A 186 8.50 -2.80 -4.99
N ASP A 187 8.20 -3.85 -5.78
CA ASP A 187 8.91 -5.11 -5.71
C ASP A 187 10.39 -5.02 -6.15
N LEU A 188 10.69 -4.15 -7.13
CA LEU A 188 12.08 -3.86 -7.50
C LEU A 188 12.85 -3.15 -6.39
N VAL A 189 12.22 -2.17 -5.71
CA VAL A 189 12.82 -1.48 -4.57
C VAL A 189 13.08 -2.47 -3.43
N GLU A 190 12.08 -3.30 -3.08
CA GLU A 190 12.24 -4.35 -2.07
C GLU A 190 13.37 -5.33 -2.43
N SER A 191 13.41 -5.78 -3.69
CA SER A 191 14.44 -6.68 -4.20
C SER A 191 15.85 -6.08 -4.11
N LYS A 192 15.97 -4.76 -4.27
CA LYS A 192 17.25 -4.07 -4.13
C LYS A 192 17.68 -3.96 -2.67
N ILE A 193 16.74 -3.57 -1.78
CA ILE A 193 17.00 -3.45 -0.33
C ILE A 193 17.44 -4.80 0.27
N LYS A 194 16.84 -5.92 -0.17
CA LYS A 194 17.22 -7.27 0.31
C LYS A 194 18.63 -7.70 -0.09
N ARG A 195 19.27 -7.02 -1.03
CA ARG A 195 20.62 -7.37 -1.52
C ARG A 195 21.73 -6.50 -0.95
N GLU A 196 21.37 -5.43 -0.24
CA GLU A 196 22.29 -4.61 0.54
C GLU A 196 22.39 -5.14 1.98
#